data_7c2070945de1a5fe66d71b3bd9e87909
#
_entry.id   7c2070945de1a5fe66d71b3bd9e87909
#
_cell.length_a   1.000
_cell.length_b   1.000
_cell.length_c   1.000
_cell.angle_alpha   90.00
_cell.angle_beta   90.00
_cell.angle_gamma   90.00
#
_symmetry.space_group_name_H-M   'P 1'
#
loop_
_entity.id
_entity.type
_entity.pdbx_description
1 polymer ?
#
loop_
_entity_poly.entity_id
_entity_poly.type
_entity_poly.pdbx_seq_one_letter_code
_entity_poly.pdbx_strand_id
1 'polypeptide(L)'
;MKTHSLFNKHLLTFWLLLFTVATSVNLYAQETKEDDAIDILLDELFFNDEQFINDILDSFNTYHFIYTNVSFNSNTFFTGRDSGVDQFNIVPQISYYSASGFNMSVSGIYYESFIPNWDFTNVSLGYYNTIGKNKLFNYNLGYTRYFYANGWDTFTNSIDLSFGVRNKKRTLGTKLATSYLFGTDQSFQLVSRTYANINLAKEKNFNLNFRPQISFTAAQQTTALEQLNTIGDVTTVEYIFNDVFDLLNTQINIPLSLSTKSWDFELGYNINLPSRLKTEPELKSTSFFSISIGYLIDLK
;
A
#
# COMPACT_ATOMS: atom_id res chain seq x y z
N MET A 1 7.90 38.65 -21.28
CA MET A 1 8.89 37.77 -20.61
C MET A 1 8.95 38.05 -19.11
N LYS A 2 7.86 37.82 -18.34
CA LYS A 2 7.84 38.05 -16.86
C LYS A 2 6.92 37.07 -16.07
N THR A 3 6.46 35.98 -16.67
CA THR A 3 5.49 35.06 -16.02
C THR A 3 6.10 33.79 -15.39
N HIS A 4 7.38 33.46 -15.70
CA HIS A 4 8.03 32.25 -15.14
C HIS A 4 8.58 32.41 -13.71
N SER A 5 8.71 33.63 -13.20
CA SER A 5 9.31 33.89 -11.87
C SER A 5 8.33 33.69 -10.71
N LEU A 6 7.03 33.81 -10.93
CA LEU A 6 6.01 33.71 -9.88
C LEU A 6 5.66 32.22 -9.55
N PHE A 7 5.64 31.39 -10.58
CA PHE A 7 5.34 29.96 -10.40
C PHE A 7 6.40 29.22 -9.56
N ASN A 8 7.68 29.55 -9.77
CA ASN A 8 8.78 28.97 -8.99
C ASN A 8 8.78 29.41 -7.51
N LYS A 9 8.31 30.61 -7.19
CA LYS A 9 8.25 31.08 -5.79
C LYS A 9 7.16 30.36 -4.99
N HIS A 10 6.00 30.12 -5.58
CA HIS A 10 4.90 29.42 -4.90
C HIS A 10 5.19 27.93 -4.73
N LEU A 11 5.87 27.31 -5.68
CA LEU A 11 6.33 25.92 -5.57
C LEU A 11 7.37 25.76 -4.44
N LEU A 12 8.32 26.68 -4.35
CA LEU A 12 9.33 26.69 -3.29
C LEU A 12 8.72 26.92 -1.90
N THR A 13 7.71 27.81 -1.81
CA THR A 13 6.98 28.06 -0.54
C THR A 13 6.14 26.87 -0.11
N PHE A 14 5.55 26.15 -1.06
CA PHE A 14 4.81 24.92 -0.80
C PHE A 14 5.73 23.81 -0.25
N TRP A 15 6.92 23.64 -0.84
CA TRP A 15 7.93 22.69 -0.36
C TRP A 15 8.48 23.05 1.01
N LEU A 16 8.68 24.34 1.29
CA LEU A 16 9.12 24.83 2.60
C LEU A 16 8.05 24.64 3.67
N LEU A 17 6.77 24.82 3.34
CA LEU A 17 5.64 24.56 4.24
C LEU A 17 5.50 23.06 4.54
N LEU A 18 5.70 22.20 3.55
CA LEU A 18 5.69 20.74 3.74
C LEU A 18 6.84 20.29 4.68
N PHE A 19 8.00 20.92 4.57
CA PHE A 19 9.18 20.63 5.39
C PHE A 19 9.06 21.13 6.83
N THR A 20 8.35 22.25 7.06
CA THR A 20 8.16 22.79 8.41
C THR A 20 7.10 22.09 9.24
N VAL A 21 6.13 21.41 8.58
CA VAL A 21 5.12 20.56 9.28
C VAL A 21 5.75 19.28 9.81
N ALA A 22 6.84 18.79 9.19
CA ALA A 22 7.52 17.56 9.56
C ALA A 22 8.40 17.67 10.83
N THR A 23 8.60 18.87 11.40
CA THR A 23 9.60 19.07 12.48
C THR A 23 9.02 19.35 13.87
N SER A 24 7.71 19.31 14.09
CA SER A 24 7.13 19.69 15.39
C SER A 24 6.12 18.68 15.92
N VAL A 25 6.57 17.52 16.44
CA VAL A 25 5.76 16.74 17.40
C VAL A 25 6.66 15.96 18.35
N ASN A 26 6.53 16.20 19.65
CA ASN A 26 7.05 15.37 20.73
C ASN A 26 5.96 14.43 21.26
N LEU A 27 6.35 13.20 21.58
CA LEU A 27 5.56 11.99 21.69
C LEU A 27 5.38 11.45 23.10
N TYR A 28 4.26 10.78 23.31
CA TYR A 28 4.11 9.69 24.29
C TYR A 28 3.42 8.50 23.62
N ALA A 29 3.99 7.32 23.79
CA ALA A 29 3.56 6.08 23.15
C ALA A 29 2.57 5.29 23.99
N GLN A 30 1.64 4.60 23.31
CA GLN A 30 0.81 3.54 23.86
C GLN A 30 0.99 2.29 22.96
N GLU A 31 1.36 1.16 23.58
CA GLU A 31 1.67 -0.11 22.94
C GLU A 31 0.40 -0.79 22.41
N THR A 32 0.31 -1.10 21.13
CA THR A 32 -0.69 -2.01 20.55
C THR A 32 -0.06 -2.90 19.47
N LYS A 33 -0.54 -4.15 19.35
CA LYS A 33 -0.04 -5.23 18.49
C LYS A 33 -0.44 -5.07 17.00
N GLU A 34 -0.37 -3.89 16.40
CA GLU A 34 -0.96 -3.57 15.11
C GLU A 34 0.01 -3.63 13.91
N ASP A 35 1.26 -4.07 14.10
CA ASP A 35 2.36 -3.76 13.19
C ASP A 35 2.45 -4.60 11.91
N ASP A 36 2.02 -5.86 11.96
CA ASP A 36 2.10 -6.78 10.80
C ASP A 36 1.17 -6.37 9.65
N ALA A 37 0.20 -5.50 9.93
CA ALA A 37 -0.85 -5.15 9.00
C ALA A 37 -0.55 -3.93 8.12
N ILE A 38 0.43 -3.10 8.49
CA ILE A 38 0.66 -1.80 7.85
C ILE A 38 1.21 -1.97 6.43
N ASP A 39 2.16 -2.88 6.23
CA ASP A 39 2.77 -3.10 4.91
C ASP A 39 1.76 -3.70 3.92
N ILE A 40 0.88 -4.58 4.41
CA ILE A 40 -0.24 -5.10 3.64
C ILE A 40 -1.18 -3.98 3.20
N LEU A 41 -1.48 -3.05 4.12
CA LEU A 41 -2.34 -1.91 3.82
C LEU A 41 -1.72 -1.02 2.74
N LEU A 42 -0.42 -0.74 2.80
CA LEU A 42 0.27 0.05 1.78
C LEU A 42 0.25 -0.64 0.42
N ASP A 43 0.52 -1.96 0.37
CA ASP A 43 0.45 -2.71 -0.86
C ASP A 43 -0.98 -2.72 -1.46
N GLU A 44 -2.01 -2.77 -0.61
CA GLU A 44 -3.40 -2.62 -1.04
C GLU A 44 -3.71 -1.22 -1.58
N LEU A 45 -3.21 -0.18 -0.93
CA LEU A 45 -3.49 1.22 -1.29
C LEU A 45 -2.82 1.64 -2.61
N PHE A 46 -1.59 1.18 -2.85
CA PHE A 46 -0.82 1.60 -4.03
C PHE A 46 -0.96 0.68 -5.25
N PHE A 47 -1.70 -0.40 -5.15
CA PHE A 47 -1.80 -1.36 -6.25
C PHE A 47 -2.43 -0.78 -7.52
N ASN A 48 -3.45 0.05 -7.39
CA ASN A 48 -4.10 0.66 -8.55
C ASN A 48 -3.22 1.71 -9.22
N ASP A 49 -2.48 2.48 -8.43
CA ASP A 49 -1.49 3.42 -8.93
C ASP A 49 -0.35 2.69 -9.65
N GLU A 50 0.09 1.54 -9.11
CA GLU A 50 1.08 0.70 -9.76
C GLU A 50 0.61 0.21 -11.14
N GLN A 51 -0.68 -0.11 -11.29
CA GLN A 51 -1.23 -0.49 -12.60
C GLN A 51 -1.24 0.67 -13.60
N PHE A 52 -1.65 1.86 -13.16
CA PHE A 52 -1.57 3.06 -13.97
C PHE A 52 -0.13 3.33 -14.42
N ILE A 53 0.81 3.25 -13.48
CA ILE A 53 2.23 3.39 -13.76
C ILE A 53 2.73 2.32 -14.73
N ASN A 54 2.35 1.06 -14.58
CA ASN A 54 2.73 -0.01 -15.49
C ASN A 54 2.20 0.20 -16.91
N ASP A 55 0.99 0.73 -17.07
CA ASP A 55 0.42 1.07 -18.37
C ASP A 55 1.21 2.21 -19.04
N ILE A 56 1.71 3.18 -18.27
CA ILE A 56 2.61 4.22 -18.74
C ILE A 56 3.97 3.63 -19.11
N LEU A 57 4.59 2.85 -18.23
CA LEU A 57 5.89 2.21 -18.45
C LEU A 57 5.93 1.36 -19.71
N ASP A 58 4.81 0.74 -20.04
CA ASP A 58 4.71 -0.08 -21.26
C ASP A 58 4.55 0.71 -22.55
N SER A 59 4.06 1.95 -22.46
CA SER A 59 3.78 2.80 -23.62
C SER A 59 4.99 3.60 -24.11
N PHE A 60 6.03 3.76 -23.28
CA PHE A 60 7.21 4.56 -23.61
C PHE A 60 8.50 3.74 -23.59
N ASN A 61 9.40 3.99 -24.52
CA ASN A 61 10.72 3.35 -24.57
C ASN A 61 11.84 4.18 -23.93
N THR A 62 11.61 5.47 -23.75
CA THR A 62 12.57 6.41 -23.12
C THR A 62 11.82 7.48 -22.37
N TYR A 63 11.84 7.40 -21.03
CA TYR A 63 11.21 8.43 -20.19
C TYR A 63 11.81 8.42 -18.79
N HIS A 64 11.67 9.56 -18.15
CA HIS A 64 11.87 9.75 -16.74
C HIS A 64 10.69 10.58 -16.24
N PHE A 65 10.00 10.16 -15.22
CA PHE A 65 8.90 10.93 -14.68
C PHE A 65 8.81 10.82 -13.15
N ILE A 66 8.21 11.85 -12.57
CA ILE A 66 7.79 11.84 -11.18
C ILE A 66 6.28 11.67 -11.14
N TYR A 67 5.81 10.76 -10.31
CA TYR A 67 4.40 10.59 -10.00
C TYR A 67 4.16 10.95 -8.55
N THR A 68 3.20 11.84 -8.31
CA THR A 68 2.75 12.21 -6.97
C THR A 68 1.33 11.72 -6.79
N ASN A 69 1.03 11.16 -5.65
CA ASN A 69 -0.29 10.67 -5.31
C ASN A 69 -0.68 11.05 -3.90
N VAL A 70 -1.98 11.24 -3.67
CA VAL A 70 -2.59 11.32 -2.34
C VAL A 70 -3.83 10.45 -2.36
N SER A 71 -3.85 9.43 -1.50
CA SER A 71 -4.98 8.55 -1.30
C SER A 71 -5.66 8.85 0.03
N PHE A 72 -6.98 8.81 0.05
CA PHE A 72 -7.84 8.93 1.22
C PHE A 72 -8.69 7.68 1.34
N ASN A 73 -8.77 7.10 2.53
CA ASN A 73 -9.66 6.00 2.86
C ASN A 73 -10.60 6.40 3.99
N SER A 74 -11.89 6.16 3.80
CA SER A 74 -12.92 6.57 4.76
C SER A 74 -12.87 5.80 6.08
N ASN A 75 -12.21 4.64 6.11
CA ASN A 75 -11.91 3.89 7.32
C ASN A 75 -10.62 3.08 7.16
N THR A 76 -10.04 2.62 8.27
CA THR A 76 -8.80 1.85 8.32
C THR A 76 -9.08 0.45 8.89
N PHE A 77 -8.74 -0.58 8.14
CA PHE A 77 -8.86 -1.97 8.54
C PHE A 77 -7.52 -2.69 8.35
N PHE A 78 -7.00 -3.27 9.41
CA PHE A 78 -5.74 -4.01 9.35
C PHE A 78 -5.99 -5.45 8.91
N THR A 79 -5.57 -5.80 7.70
CA THR A 79 -5.88 -7.09 7.06
C THR A 79 -7.39 -7.42 7.09
N GLY A 80 -8.22 -6.40 6.83
CA GLY A 80 -9.67 -6.51 6.85
C GLY A 80 -10.31 -6.54 8.25
N ARG A 81 -9.51 -6.54 9.32
CA ARG A 81 -9.98 -6.57 10.70
C ARG A 81 -10.30 -5.17 11.20
N ASP A 82 -11.40 -5.06 11.92
CA ASP A 82 -11.81 -3.82 12.59
C ASP A 82 -10.89 -3.57 13.80
N SER A 83 -10.27 -2.41 13.85
CA SER A 83 -9.47 -1.95 14.99
C SER A 83 -10.32 -1.50 16.19
N GLY A 84 -11.64 -1.46 16.04
CA GLY A 84 -12.56 -0.94 17.04
C GLY A 84 -12.65 0.59 17.07
N VAL A 85 -11.94 1.26 16.17
CA VAL A 85 -11.95 2.72 16.01
C VAL A 85 -12.21 3.07 14.56
N ASP A 86 -13.36 3.70 14.29
CA ASP A 86 -13.61 4.28 12.98
C ASP A 86 -12.67 5.47 12.77
N GLN A 87 -11.78 5.36 11.78
CA GLN A 87 -10.82 6.41 11.47
C GLN A 87 -10.46 6.43 10.00
N PHE A 88 -10.43 7.59 9.41
CA PHE A 88 -9.87 7.74 8.08
C PHE A 88 -8.34 7.71 8.10
N ASN A 89 -7.75 7.40 6.94
CA ASN A 89 -6.33 7.61 6.73
C ASN A 89 -6.07 8.38 5.43
N ILE A 90 -4.90 9.04 5.38
CA ILE A 90 -4.39 9.74 4.20
C ILE A 90 -2.97 9.24 3.95
N VAL A 91 -2.71 8.88 2.68
CA VAL A 91 -1.42 8.33 2.25
C VAL A 91 -0.87 9.19 1.12
N PRO A 92 0.00 10.15 1.40
CA PRO A 92 0.76 10.88 0.38
C PRO A 92 1.94 10.05 -0.10
N GLN A 93 2.21 10.12 -1.41
CA GLN A 93 3.34 9.47 -2.06
C GLN A 93 3.96 10.37 -3.12
N ILE A 94 5.27 10.27 -3.27
CA ILE A 94 6.02 10.77 -4.41
C ILE A 94 6.96 9.68 -4.90
N SER A 95 6.95 9.41 -6.21
CA SER A 95 7.73 8.35 -6.83
C SER A 95 8.43 8.85 -8.09
N TYR A 96 9.65 8.40 -8.28
CA TYR A 96 10.42 8.60 -9.50
C TYR A 96 10.52 7.27 -10.25
N TYR A 97 10.32 7.31 -11.57
CA TYR A 97 10.42 6.15 -12.47
C TYR A 97 11.36 6.45 -13.63
N SER A 98 12.19 5.47 -13.92
CA SER A 98 13.17 5.51 -15.03
C SER A 98 12.86 4.45 -16.06
N ALA A 99 13.07 4.75 -17.35
CA ALA A 99 12.97 3.79 -18.46
C ALA A 99 13.90 2.58 -18.30
N SER A 100 14.96 2.68 -17.49
CA SER A 100 15.81 1.53 -17.15
C SER A 100 15.14 0.50 -16.25
N GLY A 101 13.94 0.80 -15.72
CA GLY A 101 13.23 0.00 -14.74
C GLY A 101 13.48 0.40 -13.29
N PHE A 102 14.49 1.23 -13.02
CA PHE A 102 14.74 1.73 -11.67
C PHE A 102 13.60 2.66 -11.23
N ASN A 103 13.16 2.49 -9.99
CA ASN A 103 12.19 3.36 -9.35
C ASN A 103 12.60 3.66 -7.90
N MET A 104 12.12 4.78 -7.39
CA MET A 104 12.30 5.20 -6.01
C MET A 104 11.05 5.91 -5.55
N SER A 105 10.60 5.64 -4.33
CA SER A 105 9.45 6.34 -3.75
C SER A 105 9.67 6.74 -2.31
N VAL A 106 8.94 7.77 -1.92
CA VAL A 106 8.76 8.19 -0.52
C VAL A 106 7.28 8.28 -0.28
N SER A 107 6.78 7.63 0.75
CA SER A 107 5.40 7.73 1.19
C SER A 107 5.30 7.73 2.70
N GLY A 108 4.12 8.00 3.21
CA GLY A 108 3.82 7.92 4.64
C GLY A 108 2.34 7.78 4.85
N ILE A 109 1.92 7.60 6.08
CA ILE A 109 0.52 7.44 6.42
C ILE A 109 0.15 8.31 7.62
N TYR A 110 -0.97 8.99 7.48
CA TYR A 110 -1.62 9.78 8.52
C TYR A 110 -2.92 9.11 8.93
N TYR A 111 -3.14 8.92 10.22
CA TYR A 111 -4.39 8.46 10.81
C TYR A 111 -5.06 9.57 11.61
N GLU A 112 -6.40 9.66 11.55
CA GLU A 112 -7.14 10.67 12.29
C GLU A 112 -7.05 10.49 13.80
N SER A 113 -7.18 9.27 14.29
CA SER A 113 -7.42 8.96 15.71
C SER A 113 -6.22 8.36 16.43
N PHE A 114 -5.16 7.97 15.72
CA PHE A 114 -3.95 7.45 16.34
C PHE A 114 -3.02 8.58 16.82
N ILE A 115 -2.23 8.31 17.84
CA ILE A 115 -1.22 9.24 18.35
C ILE A 115 0.14 8.52 18.35
N PRO A 116 1.11 9.01 17.57
CA PRO A 116 1.04 10.18 16.69
C PRO A 116 0.15 9.94 15.46
N ASN A 117 -0.52 10.99 15.01
CA ASN A 117 -1.35 10.88 13.79
C ASN A 117 -0.53 10.50 12.55
N TRP A 118 0.70 10.98 12.45
CA TRP A 118 1.66 10.54 11.43
C TRP A 118 2.40 9.31 11.94
N ASP A 119 2.11 8.15 11.39
CA ASP A 119 2.61 6.89 11.90
C ASP A 119 4.05 6.63 11.43
N PHE A 120 4.27 6.59 10.12
CA PHE A 120 5.61 6.41 9.56
C PHE A 120 5.80 7.13 8.23
N THR A 121 7.08 7.27 7.86
CA THR A 121 7.53 7.58 6.50
C THR A 121 8.35 6.41 5.99
N ASN A 122 8.13 5.97 4.76
CA ASN A 122 8.97 4.98 4.13
C ASN A 122 9.73 5.55 2.93
N VAL A 123 10.87 4.94 2.64
CA VAL A 123 11.67 5.18 1.43
C VAL A 123 11.90 3.83 0.77
N SER A 124 11.45 3.70 -0.48
CA SER A 124 11.55 2.46 -1.26
C SER A 124 12.44 2.66 -2.47
N LEU A 125 13.21 1.64 -2.80
CA LEU A 125 14.00 1.52 -4.01
C LEU A 125 13.57 0.26 -4.73
N GLY A 126 13.35 0.32 -6.03
CA GLY A 126 12.87 -0.83 -6.78
C GLY A 126 13.44 -0.92 -8.19
N TYR A 127 13.30 -2.11 -8.75
CA TYR A 127 13.60 -2.40 -10.13
C TYR A 127 12.47 -3.20 -10.76
N TYR A 128 11.76 -2.59 -11.70
CA TYR A 128 10.69 -3.19 -12.47
C TYR A 128 11.16 -3.53 -13.88
N ASN A 129 10.78 -4.71 -14.38
CA ASN A 129 11.01 -5.04 -15.79
C ASN A 129 9.95 -6.03 -16.29
N THR A 130 9.88 -6.16 -17.63
CA THR A 130 8.98 -7.07 -18.32
C THR A 130 9.75 -8.14 -19.04
N ILE A 131 9.16 -9.34 -19.14
CA ILE A 131 9.77 -10.49 -19.79
C ILE A 131 9.03 -10.82 -21.10
N GLY A 132 9.81 -11.07 -22.15
CA GLY A 132 9.32 -11.52 -23.45
C GLY A 132 8.86 -10.37 -24.36
N LYS A 133 8.79 -10.66 -25.67
CA LYS A 133 8.45 -9.67 -26.71
C LYS A 133 7.07 -9.02 -26.54
N ASN A 134 6.13 -9.74 -25.96
CA ASN A 134 4.75 -9.26 -25.76
C ASN A 134 4.55 -8.56 -24.41
N LYS A 135 5.59 -8.46 -23.58
CA LYS A 135 5.52 -7.85 -22.24
C LYS A 135 4.35 -8.39 -21.39
N LEU A 136 4.07 -9.72 -21.48
CA LEU A 136 2.94 -10.34 -20.75
C LEU A 136 3.30 -10.69 -19.31
N PHE A 137 4.58 -10.87 -19.03
CA PHE A 137 5.11 -11.15 -17.70
C PHE A 137 5.89 -9.94 -17.24
N ASN A 138 5.72 -9.58 -15.98
CA ASN A 138 6.50 -8.54 -15.33
C ASN A 138 7.00 -9.03 -13.97
N TYR A 139 8.03 -8.39 -13.47
CA TYR A 139 8.53 -8.58 -12.12
C TYR A 139 9.00 -7.26 -11.54
N ASN A 140 8.92 -7.16 -10.24
CA ASN A 140 9.48 -6.05 -9.46
C ASN A 140 10.27 -6.64 -8.31
N LEU A 141 11.45 -6.09 -8.05
CA LEU A 141 12.28 -6.34 -6.87
C LEU A 141 12.45 -5.02 -6.16
N GLY A 142 12.16 -4.97 -4.87
CA GLY A 142 12.21 -3.76 -4.07
C GLY A 142 12.91 -3.94 -2.73
N TYR A 143 13.31 -2.83 -2.17
CA TYR A 143 13.74 -2.69 -0.79
C TYR A 143 13.12 -1.44 -0.22
N THR A 144 12.52 -1.55 0.97
CA THR A 144 11.89 -0.44 1.68
C THR A 144 12.48 -0.27 3.07
N ARG A 145 12.72 0.97 3.46
CA ARG A 145 13.08 1.38 4.82
C ARG A 145 11.95 2.19 5.42
N TYR A 146 11.50 1.80 6.64
CA TYR A 146 10.46 2.47 7.40
C TYR A 146 11.06 3.30 8.54
N PHE A 147 10.55 4.48 8.75
CA PHE A 147 10.91 5.43 9.80
C PHE A 147 9.65 5.76 10.60
N TYR A 148 9.42 5.03 11.69
CA TYR A 148 8.25 5.20 12.54
C TYR A 148 8.38 6.41 13.43
N ALA A 149 7.29 7.19 13.55
CA ALA A 149 7.26 8.41 14.35
C ALA A 149 7.35 8.12 15.87
N ASN A 150 6.89 6.94 16.31
CA ASN A 150 6.95 6.50 17.71
C ASN A 150 8.28 5.78 18.07
N GLY A 151 9.22 5.68 17.12
CA GLY A 151 10.51 5.02 17.35
C GLY A 151 10.46 3.50 17.31
N TRP A 152 9.41 2.92 16.74
CA TRP A 152 9.27 1.49 16.56
C TRP A 152 10.38 0.90 15.69
N ASP A 153 10.81 -0.31 16.00
CA ASP A 153 11.93 -0.98 15.36
C ASP A 153 11.66 -2.44 14.96
N THR A 154 10.42 -2.91 15.17
CA THR A 154 10.03 -4.30 14.91
C THR A 154 10.21 -4.66 13.44
N PHE A 155 9.60 -3.89 12.53
CA PHE A 155 9.73 -4.09 11.10
C PHE A 155 10.19 -2.81 10.41
N THR A 156 11.47 -2.54 10.47
CA THR A 156 12.02 -1.29 9.91
C THR A 156 12.50 -1.42 8.48
N ASN A 157 12.47 -2.62 7.91
CA ASN A 157 12.88 -2.89 6.54
C ASN A 157 11.98 -3.93 5.89
N SER A 158 11.84 -3.88 4.56
CA SER A 158 11.32 -4.99 3.77
C SER A 158 12.14 -5.26 2.52
N ILE A 159 12.10 -6.51 2.06
CA ILE A 159 12.50 -6.93 0.72
C ILE A 159 11.26 -7.45 0.02
N ASP A 160 10.94 -6.85 -1.12
CA ASP A 160 9.71 -7.08 -1.84
C ASP A 160 10.01 -7.71 -3.20
N LEU A 161 9.27 -8.76 -3.55
CA LEU A 161 9.36 -9.40 -4.84
C LEU A 161 7.96 -9.63 -5.39
N SER A 162 7.72 -9.24 -6.63
CA SER A 162 6.44 -9.51 -7.27
C SER A 162 6.59 -10.01 -8.69
N PHE A 163 5.64 -10.85 -9.11
CA PHE A 163 5.51 -11.37 -10.46
C PHE A 163 4.08 -11.16 -10.93
N GLY A 164 3.95 -10.59 -12.11
CA GLY A 164 2.68 -10.38 -12.78
C GLY A 164 2.58 -11.12 -14.09
N VAL A 165 1.39 -11.58 -14.41
CA VAL A 165 1.03 -12.11 -15.72
C VAL A 165 -0.26 -11.46 -16.19
N ARG A 166 -0.31 -11.08 -17.47
CA ARG A 166 -1.51 -10.49 -18.07
C ARG A 166 -1.79 -11.10 -19.44
N ASN A 167 -3.03 -11.06 -19.85
CA ASN A 167 -3.40 -11.51 -21.17
C ASN A 167 -2.92 -10.51 -22.27
N LYS A 168 -2.90 -10.95 -23.54
CA LYS A 168 -2.46 -10.11 -24.67
C LYS A 168 -3.28 -8.82 -24.85
N LYS A 169 -4.54 -8.82 -24.46
CA LYS A 169 -5.44 -7.65 -24.54
C LYS A 169 -5.30 -6.72 -23.33
N ARG A 170 -4.51 -7.10 -22.30
CA ARG A 170 -4.34 -6.39 -21.03
C ARG A 170 -5.66 -6.12 -20.29
N THR A 171 -6.65 -6.97 -20.55
CA THR A 171 -7.97 -6.88 -19.90
C THR A 171 -8.09 -7.74 -18.64
N LEU A 172 -7.17 -8.69 -18.46
CA LEU A 172 -7.09 -9.56 -17.29
C LEU A 172 -5.63 -9.75 -16.90
N GLY A 173 -5.36 -9.74 -15.63
CA GLY A 173 -4.05 -10.02 -15.08
C GLY A 173 -4.13 -10.58 -13.66
N THR A 174 -3.04 -11.23 -13.27
CA THR A 174 -2.80 -11.71 -11.90
C THR A 174 -1.40 -11.30 -11.48
N LYS A 175 -1.25 -10.81 -10.26
CA LYS A 175 0.02 -10.48 -9.63
C LYS A 175 0.16 -11.30 -8.35
N LEU A 176 1.33 -11.85 -8.12
CA LEU A 176 1.75 -12.46 -6.87
C LEU A 176 2.87 -11.60 -6.30
N ALA A 177 2.69 -11.09 -5.09
CA ALA A 177 3.68 -10.29 -4.37
C ALA A 177 4.04 -10.97 -3.06
N THR A 178 5.31 -10.91 -2.70
CA THR A 178 5.83 -11.39 -1.44
C THR A 178 6.67 -10.31 -0.80
N SER A 179 6.56 -10.14 0.51
CA SER A 179 7.37 -9.22 1.30
C SER A 179 7.98 -9.97 2.49
N TYR A 180 9.26 -9.75 2.70
CA TYR A 180 9.97 -10.19 3.90
C TYR A 180 10.33 -8.96 4.70
N LEU A 181 9.63 -8.78 5.83
CA LEU A 181 9.83 -7.67 6.75
C LEU A 181 10.83 -8.07 7.82
N PHE A 182 11.70 -7.15 8.22
CA PHE A 182 12.70 -7.41 9.25
C PHE A 182 13.14 -6.14 9.98
N GLY A 183 13.57 -6.34 11.22
CA GLY A 183 14.04 -5.32 12.15
C GLY A 183 14.52 -6.01 13.41
N THR A 184 13.92 -5.71 14.57
CA THR A 184 14.10 -6.49 15.80
C THR A 184 13.31 -7.81 15.75
N ASP A 185 12.31 -7.90 14.87
CA ASP A 185 11.57 -9.13 14.54
C ASP A 185 11.52 -9.33 13.02
N GLN A 186 10.87 -10.39 12.56
CA GLN A 186 10.73 -10.74 11.15
C GLN A 186 9.35 -11.27 10.86
N SER A 187 8.82 -10.96 9.66
CA SER A 187 7.54 -11.46 9.17
C SER A 187 7.61 -11.72 7.67
N PHE A 188 6.77 -12.63 7.20
CA PHE A 188 6.63 -12.93 5.79
C PHE A 188 5.16 -12.80 5.38
N GLN A 189 4.94 -12.13 4.24
CA GLN A 189 3.60 -12.01 3.67
C GLN A 189 3.57 -12.40 2.20
N LEU A 190 2.40 -12.80 1.77
CA LEU A 190 2.10 -13.19 0.39
C LEU A 190 0.74 -12.58 0.00
N VAL A 191 0.73 -11.84 -1.10
CA VAL A 191 -0.49 -11.25 -1.65
C VAL A 191 -0.68 -11.72 -3.09
N SER A 192 -1.83 -12.29 -3.38
CA SER A 192 -2.24 -12.64 -4.76
C SER A 192 -3.39 -11.74 -5.16
N ARG A 193 -3.27 -11.02 -6.29
CA ARG A 193 -4.31 -10.15 -6.84
C ARG A 193 -4.65 -10.55 -8.26
N THR A 194 -5.93 -10.67 -8.53
CA THR A 194 -6.45 -10.88 -9.88
C THR A 194 -7.40 -9.73 -10.22
N TYR A 195 -7.20 -9.11 -11.36
CA TYR A 195 -7.96 -7.95 -11.79
C TYR A 195 -8.48 -8.08 -13.21
N ALA A 196 -9.58 -7.39 -13.48
CA ALA A 196 -10.03 -7.11 -14.84
C ALA A 196 -9.87 -5.61 -15.13
N ASN A 197 -9.50 -5.26 -16.36
CA ASN A 197 -9.46 -3.88 -16.83
C ASN A 197 -10.49 -3.71 -17.95
N ILE A 198 -11.57 -3.00 -17.65
CA ILE A 198 -12.70 -2.75 -18.54
C ILE A 198 -12.70 -1.28 -18.90
N ASN A 199 -12.34 -0.97 -20.13
CA ASN A 199 -12.40 0.40 -20.62
C ASN A 199 -13.87 0.78 -20.90
N LEU A 200 -14.39 1.76 -20.16
CA LEU A 200 -15.76 2.25 -20.29
C LEU A 200 -15.87 3.37 -21.33
N ALA A 201 -14.85 4.24 -21.38
CA ALA A 201 -14.75 5.30 -22.37
C ALA A 201 -13.28 5.64 -22.64
N LYS A 202 -12.95 5.81 -23.91
CA LYS A 202 -11.62 6.23 -24.34
C LYS A 202 -11.74 7.37 -25.33
N GLU A 203 -11.36 8.54 -24.88
CA GLU A 203 -11.35 9.76 -25.67
C GLU A 203 -9.91 10.26 -25.86
N LYS A 204 -9.74 11.28 -26.70
CA LYS A 204 -8.40 11.84 -26.98
C LYS A 204 -7.69 12.35 -25.72
N ASN A 205 -8.45 12.86 -24.74
CA ASN A 205 -7.92 13.56 -23.59
C ASN A 205 -8.10 12.79 -22.27
N PHE A 206 -8.88 11.71 -22.26
CA PHE A 206 -9.09 10.91 -21.05
C PHE A 206 -9.44 9.45 -21.35
N ASN A 207 -9.18 8.59 -20.38
CA ASN A 207 -9.64 7.21 -20.32
C ASN A 207 -10.45 7.02 -19.04
N LEU A 208 -11.61 6.41 -19.14
CA LEU A 208 -12.44 5.98 -18.03
C LEU A 208 -12.39 4.45 -17.96
N ASN A 209 -11.85 3.91 -16.88
CA ASN A 209 -11.67 2.47 -16.70
C ASN A 209 -12.39 2.00 -15.45
N PHE A 210 -12.97 0.82 -15.53
CA PHE A 210 -13.47 0.06 -14.39
C PHE A 210 -12.54 -1.13 -14.17
N ARG A 211 -11.91 -1.24 -12.97
CA ARG A 211 -10.85 -2.20 -12.69
C ARG A 211 -11.15 -3.09 -11.48
N PRO A 212 -12.24 -3.87 -11.49
CA PRO A 212 -12.55 -4.74 -10.36
C PRO A 212 -11.44 -5.76 -10.12
N GLN A 213 -11.13 -5.97 -8.85
CA GLN A 213 -10.10 -6.91 -8.43
C GLN A 213 -10.52 -7.72 -7.21
N ILE A 214 -9.91 -8.89 -7.07
CA ILE A 214 -9.96 -9.71 -5.88
C ILE A 214 -8.52 -10.00 -5.43
N SER A 215 -8.25 -9.81 -4.16
CA SER A 215 -6.96 -10.12 -3.55
C SER A 215 -7.10 -11.07 -2.37
N PHE A 216 -6.08 -11.89 -2.21
CA PHE A 216 -5.92 -12.84 -1.09
C PHE A 216 -4.62 -12.50 -0.40
N THR A 217 -4.70 -12.21 0.89
CA THR A 217 -3.56 -11.83 1.71
C THR A 217 -3.31 -12.92 2.75
N ALA A 218 -2.12 -13.52 2.70
CA ALA A 218 -1.63 -14.45 3.70
C ALA A 218 -0.35 -13.89 4.33
N ALA A 219 -0.26 -13.95 5.66
CA ALA A 219 0.93 -13.47 6.35
C ALA A 219 1.19 -14.29 7.62
N GLN A 220 2.41 -14.15 8.14
CA GLN A 220 2.79 -14.67 9.43
C GLN A 220 2.16 -13.83 10.52
N GLN A 221 1.53 -14.50 11.49
CA GLN A 221 0.89 -13.88 12.66
C GLN A 221 1.28 -14.64 13.91
N THR A 222 1.63 -13.92 14.95
CA THR A 222 1.87 -14.51 16.27
C THR A 222 0.55 -14.67 16.99
N THR A 223 0.15 -15.91 17.28
CA THR A 223 -1.08 -16.23 18.03
C THR A 223 -0.75 -16.62 19.45
N ALA A 224 -1.48 -16.08 20.44
CA ALA A 224 -1.40 -16.47 21.83
C ALA A 224 -2.45 -17.55 22.14
N LEU A 225 -2.01 -18.74 22.51
CA LEU A 225 -2.85 -19.82 22.99
C LEU A 225 -2.85 -19.84 24.52
N GLU A 226 -4.02 -19.76 25.13
CA GLU A 226 -4.16 -19.98 26.58
C GLU A 226 -3.99 -21.47 26.90
N GLN A 227 -3.00 -21.77 27.73
CA GLN A 227 -2.84 -23.10 28.30
C GLN A 227 -3.13 -23.03 29.79
N LEU A 228 -4.10 -23.84 30.24
CA LEU A 228 -4.41 -23.97 31.66
C LEU A 228 -3.47 -25.01 32.27
N ASN A 229 -2.57 -24.58 33.13
CA ASN A 229 -1.72 -25.46 33.93
C ASN A 229 -2.28 -25.55 35.35
N THR A 230 -2.76 -26.76 35.72
CA THR A 230 -3.29 -27.06 37.06
C THR A 230 -2.24 -27.84 37.85
N ILE A 231 -1.70 -27.26 38.92
CA ILE A 231 -0.80 -27.93 39.86
C ILE A 231 -1.49 -27.93 41.24
N GLY A 232 -2.01 -29.08 41.66
CA GLY A 232 -2.85 -29.17 42.84
C GLY A 232 -4.18 -28.46 42.61
N ASP A 233 -4.56 -27.57 43.54
CA ASP A 233 -5.81 -26.78 43.47
C ASP A 233 -5.60 -25.40 42.81
N VAL A 234 -4.40 -25.12 42.30
CA VAL A 234 -4.08 -23.84 41.67
C VAL A 234 -4.02 -24.00 40.16
N THR A 235 -4.92 -23.30 39.45
CA THR A 235 -4.92 -23.21 38.00
C THR A 235 -4.32 -21.88 37.61
N THR A 236 -3.23 -21.94 36.83
CA THR A 236 -2.58 -20.76 36.22
C THR A 236 -2.84 -20.77 34.72
N VAL A 237 -3.03 -19.58 34.16
CA VAL A 237 -3.12 -19.37 32.70
C VAL A 237 -1.72 -19.05 32.21
N GLU A 238 -1.22 -19.87 31.30
CA GLU A 238 0.03 -19.62 30.60
C GLU A 238 -0.30 -19.33 29.13
N TYR A 239 0.34 -18.31 28.56
CA TYR A 239 0.17 -17.98 27.15
C TYR A 239 1.34 -18.56 26.35
N ILE A 240 1.03 -19.46 25.42
CA ILE A 240 2.00 -20.00 24.46
C ILE A 240 1.83 -19.20 23.17
N PHE A 241 2.89 -18.52 22.76
CA PHE A 241 2.93 -17.79 21.50
C PHE A 241 3.40 -18.71 20.37
N ASN A 242 2.63 -18.78 19.30
CA ASN A 242 2.96 -19.55 18.11
C ASN A 242 2.83 -18.67 16.88
N ASP A 243 3.84 -18.73 16.01
CA ASP A 243 3.77 -18.09 14.69
C ASP A 243 2.99 -19.00 13.73
N VAL A 244 1.98 -18.42 13.11
CA VAL A 244 1.11 -19.11 12.15
C VAL A 244 1.13 -18.33 10.85
N PHE A 245 1.41 -19.00 9.73
CA PHE A 245 1.20 -18.44 8.41
C PHE A 245 -0.17 -18.89 7.88
N ASP A 246 -1.08 -17.95 7.69
CA ASP A 246 -2.45 -18.27 7.30
C ASP A 246 -3.03 -17.17 6.38
N LEU A 247 -4.15 -17.51 5.72
CA LEU A 247 -4.95 -16.52 4.98
C LEU A 247 -5.59 -15.57 5.98
N LEU A 248 -5.29 -14.30 5.86
CA LEU A 248 -5.79 -13.27 6.77
C LEU A 248 -7.01 -12.52 6.23
N ASN A 249 -7.00 -12.21 4.92
CA ASN A 249 -8.06 -11.43 4.30
C ASN A 249 -8.28 -11.84 2.84
N THR A 250 -9.54 -11.76 2.42
CA THR A 250 -9.93 -11.70 1.02
C THR A 250 -10.58 -10.34 0.80
N GLN A 251 -10.02 -9.53 -0.11
CA GLN A 251 -10.54 -8.21 -0.41
C GLN A 251 -11.10 -8.17 -1.83
N ILE A 252 -12.27 -7.56 -1.98
CA ILE A 252 -12.86 -7.20 -3.27
C ILE A 252 -12.78 -5.68 -3.39
N ASN A 253 -12.10 -5.19 -4.42
CA ASN A 253 -12.01 -3.77 -4.73
C ASN A 253 -12.77 -3.48 -6.03
N ILE A 254 -13.55 -2.40 -6.05
CA ILE A 254 -14.43 -1.99 -7.14
C ILE A 254 -14.09 -0.54 -7.50
N PRO A 255 -12.94 -0.28 -8.17
CA PRO A 255 -12.50 1.06 -8.50
C PRO A 255 -13.03 1.53 -9.86
N LEU A 256 -13.29 2.82 -9.96
CA LEU A 256 -13.53 3.57 -11.19
C LEU A 256 -12.41 4.60 -11.32
N SER A 257 -11.58 4.51 -12.35
CA SER A 257 -10.47 5.42 -12.57
C SER A 257 -10.64 6.26 -13.83
N LEU A 258 -10.36 7.56 -13.72
CA LEU A 258 -10.36 8.53 -14.79
C LEU A 258 -8.94 9.06 -14.96
N SER A 259 -8.28 8.67 -16.05
CA SER A 259 -6.92 9.08 -16.34
C SER A 259 -6.89 10.04 -17.51
N THR A 260 -6.12 11.11 -17.38
CA THR A 260 -5.78 12.05 -18.43
C THR A 260 -4.29 11.93 -18.79
N LYS A 261 -3.74 12.87 -19.54
CA LYS A 261 -2.30 12.88 -19.84
C LYS A 261 -1.41 13.00 -18.60
N SER A 262 -1.87 13.73 -17.58
CA SER A 262 -1.07 14.03 -16.38
C SER A 262 -1.82 13.75 -15.08
N TRP A 263 -3.14 13.70 -15.10
CA TRP A 263 -3.95 13.46 -13.91
C TRP A 263 -4.53 12.05 -13.91
N ASP A 264 -4.54 11.45 -12.75
CA ASP A 264 -5.24 10.21 -12.46
C ASP A 264 -6.15 10.42 -11.24
N PHE A 265 -7.42 10.02 -11.37
CA PHE A 265 -8.42 10.10 -10.32
C PHE A 265 -9.04 8.72 -10.17
N GLU A 266 -9.11 8.23 -8.95
CA GLU A 266 -9.77 6.97 -8.67
C GLU A 266 -10.76 7.11 -7.53
N LEU A 267 -11.92 6.48 -7.68
CA LEU A 267 -12.91 6.27 -6.65
C LEU A 267 -13.12 4.77 -6.51
N GLY A 268 -12.84 4.24 -5.33
CA GLY A 268 -12.93 2.81 -5.03
C GLY A 268 -13.93 2.51 -3.92
N TYR A 269 -14.53 1.32 -3.98
CA TYR A 269 -15.25 0.72 -2.89
C TYR A 269 -14.61 -0.63 -2.57
N ASN A 270 -14.19 -0.80 -1.33
CA ASN A 270 -13.45 -1.95 -0.84
C ASN A 270 -14.32 -2.75 0.11
N ILE A 271 -14.34 -4.09 -0.05
CA ILE A 271 -15.03 -5.03 0.81
C ILE A 271 -14.00 -6.02 1.32
N ASN A 272 -13.83 -6.11 2.62
CA ASN A 272 -12.96 -7.07 3.29
C ASN A 272 -13.77 -8.25 3.83
N LEU A 273 -13.25 -9.43 3.59
CA LEU A 273 -13.73 -10.70 4.11
C LEU A 273 -12.59 -11.33 4.93
N PRO A 274 -12.38 -10.87 6.19
CA PRO A 274 -11.28 -11.35 7.00
C PRO A 274 -11.46 -12.83 7.34
N SER A 275 -10.38 -13.59 7.26
CA SER A 275 -10.34 -15.00 7.64
C SER A 275 -9.98 -15.14 9.11
N ARG A 276 -10.75 -15.92 9.84
CA ARG A 276 -10.56 -16.15 11.26
C ARG A 276 -9.38 -17.08 11.52
N LEU A 277 -8.45 -16.68 12.36
CA LEU A 277 -7.46 -17.57 12.96
C LEU A 277 -8.09 -18.42 14.07
N LYS A 278 -7.48 -19.57 14.42
CA LYS A 278 -8.04 -20.50 15.39
C LYS A 278 -8.34 -19.88 16.77
N THR A 279 -7.59 -18.85 17.14
CA THR A 279 -7.67 -18.18 18.45
C THR A 279 -8.53 -16.92 18.44
N GLU A 280 -8.98 -16.47 17.26
CA GLU A 280 -9.76 -15.26 17.12
C GLU A 280 -11.28 -15.51 17.31
N PRO A 281 -12.04 -14.52 17.77
CA PRO A 281 -13.50 -14.54 17.73
C PRO A 281 -13.99 -14.55 16.26
N GLU A 282 -15.29 -14.66 16.08
CA GLU A 282 -15.89 -14.52 14.76
C GLU A 282 -15.68 -13.09 14.22
N LEU A 283 -15.11 -12.99 13.01
CA LEU A 283 -14.83 -11.73 12.36
C LEU A 283 -15.98 -11.34 11.43
N LYS A 284 -16.29 -10.05 11.39
CA LYS A 284 -17.29 -9.49 10.47
C LYS A 284 -16.62 -8.98 9.21
N SER A 285 -17.34 -9.04 8.09
CA SER A 285 -16.94 -8.32 6.90
C SER A 285 -16.98 -6.81 7.14
N THR A 286 -15.99 -6.11 6.58
CA THR A 286 -15.86 -4.65 6.68
C THR A 286 -15.84 -4.04 5.30
N SER A 287 -16.07 -2.73 5.19
CA SER A 287 -15.99 -2.03 3.91
C SER A 287 -15.67 -0.55 4.10
N PHE A 288 -15.06 0.05 3.07
CA PHE A 288 -14.72 1.47 3.07
C PHE A 288 -14.65 2.03 1.65
N PHE A 289 -14.77 3.35 1.54
CA PHE A 289 -14.51 4.09 0.31
C PHE A 289 -13.07 4.57 0.26
N SER A 290 -12.50 4.56 -0.95
CA SER A 290 -11.19 5.15 -1.23
C SER A 290 -11.30 6.19 -2.33
N ILE A 291 -10.50 7.25 -2.22
CA ILE A 291 -10.33 8.28 -3.25
C ILE A 291 -8.83 8.49 -3.42
N SER A 292 -8.37 8.47 -4.66
CA SER A 292 -6.97 8.74 -5.00
C SER A 292 -6.87 9.82 -6.06
N ILE A 293 -5.88 10.69 -5.93
CA ILE A 293 -5.58 11.75 -6.89
C ILE A 293 -4.08 11.71 -7.17
N GLY A 294 -3.74 11.37 -8.41
CA GLY A 294 -2.38 11.31 -8.89
C GLY A 294 -2.05 12.39 -9.91
N TYR A 295 -0.79 12.81 -9.95
CA TYR A 295 -0.27 13.73 -10.94
C TYR A 295 1.09 13.30 -11.45
N LEU A 296 1.24 13.21 -12.76
CA LEU A 296 2.44 12.82 -13.47
C LEU A 296 3.18 14.04 -14.02
N ILE A 297 4.47 14.14 -13.67
CA ILE A 297 5.41 15.17 -14.13
C ILE A 297 6.43 14.48 -15.04
N ASP A 298 6.36 14.74 -16.34
CA ASP A 298 7.34 14.27 -17.33
C ASP A 298 8.64 15.08 -17.20
N LEU A 299 9.74 14.37 -16.99
CA LEU A 299 11.09 14.95 -16.89
C LEU A 299 11.79 14.79 -18.26
N LYS A 300 11.50 15.68 -19.19
CA LYS A 300 12.14 15.73 -20.51
C LYS A 300 13.60 16.10 -20.44
#